data_6584f76a0a28bdaaa6ebb5a14cd77b30
#
_entry.id   6584f76a0a28bdaaa6ebb5a14cd77b30
#
_cell.length_a   1.000
_cell.length_b   1.000
_cell.length_c   1.000
_cell.angle_alpha   90.00
_cell.angle_beta   90.00
_cell.angle_gamma   90.00
#
_symmetry.space_group_name_H-M   'P 1'
#
loop_
_entity.id
_entity.type
_entity.pdbx_description
1 polymer ?
#
loop_
_entity_poly.entity_id
_entity_poly.type
_entity_poly.pdbx_seq_one_letter_code
_entity_poly.pdbx_strand_id
1 'polypeptide(L)'
;MQALLATMRIRLAVLILMGLCLATTAPAMDRWAALSMIESGDNDCAIGPGGEISRFQIRPELWPGGDSQNTQIALAVAQQIMLPRIEEFRRFHQRMPTDFEFYVLWNAPWQVDQPSAAVTERARRFSNLIQR
;
A
#
# COMPACT_ATOMS: atom_id res chain seq x y z
N MET A 1 -40.62 19.89 -35.94
CA MET A 1 -40.46 20.06 -34.49
C MET A 1 -40.21 18.73 -33.79
N GLN A 2 -40.93 17.66 -34.08
CA GLN A 2 -40.70 16.32 -33.46
C GLN A 2 -39.34 15.69 -33.79
N ALA A 3 -38.82 15.84 -35.00
CA ALA A 3 -37.52 15.30 -35.39
C ALA A 3 -36.33 15.97 -34.68
N LEU A 4 -36.46 17.26 -34.36
CA LEU A 4 -35.42 18.02 -33.65
C LEU A 4 -35.31 17.58 -32.16
N LEU A 5 -36.45 17.28 -31.54
CA LEU A 5 -36.53 16.81 -30.16
C LEU A 5 -36.00 15.37 -30.01
N ALA A 6 -36.20 14.51 -31.01
CA ALA A 6 -35.67 13.16 -31.02
C ALA A 6 -34.14 13.14 -31.13
N THR A 7 -33.56 13.98 -32.01
CA THR A 7 -32.09 14.09 -32.14
C THR A 7 -31.41 14.67 -30.90
N MET A 8 -32.07 15.59 -30.20
CA MET A 8 -31.56 16.17 -28.97
C MET A 8 -31.57 15.15 -27.80
N ARG A 9 -32.61 14.31 -27.72
CA ARG A 9 -32.70 13.23 -26.70
C ARG A 9 -31.65 12.14 -26.91
N ILE A 10 -31.36 11.76 -28.15
CA ILE A 10 -30.33 10.77 -28.49
C ILE A 10 -28.93 11.31 -28.15
N ARG A 11 -28.65 12.59 -28.46
CA ARG A 11 -27.35 13.22 -28.11
C ARG A 11 -27.14 13.32 -26.60
N LEU A 12 -28.19 13.63 -25.81
CA LEU A 12 -28.12 13.68 -24.37
C LEU A 12 -27.90 12.29 -23.74
N ALA A 13 -28.58 11.26 -24.29
CA ALA A 13 -28.39 9.87 -23.82
C ALA A 13 -26.96 9.34 -24.10
N VAL A 14 -26.39 9.67 -25.27
CA VAL A 14 -25.00 9.28 -25.61
C VAL A 14 -23.97 9.99 -24.71
N LEU A 15 -24.18 11.28 -24.39
CA LEU A 15 -23.31 12.01 -23.47
C LEU A 15 -23.38 11.49 -22.04
N ILE A 16 -24.56 11.05 -21.58
CA ILE A 16 -24.70 10.43 -20.24
C ILE A 16 -24.04 9.05 -20.22
N LEU A 17 -24.16 8.26 -21.29
CA LEU A 17 -23.51 6.95 -21.37
C LEU A 17 -21.98 7.04 -21.45
N MET A 18 -21.42 8.05 -22.13
CA MET A 18 -19.97 8.31 -22.13
C MET A 18 -19.44 8.84 -20.81
N GLY A 19 -20.26 9.55 -20.02
CA GLY A 19 -19.88 10.02 -18.69
C GLY A 19 -19.85 8.92 -17.63
N LEU A 20 -20.59 7.81 -17.83
CA LEU A 20 -20.64 6.71 -16.87
C LEU A 20 -19.49 5.71 -17.00
N CYS A 21 -18.72 5.75 -18.09
CA CYS A 21 -17.61 4.80 -18.35
C CYS A 21 -16.26 5.22 -17.76
N LEU A 22 -16.12 6.33 -17.03
CA LEU A 22 -14.80 6.83 -16.58
C LEU A 22 -14.56 6.77 -15.07
N ALA A 23 -15.42 6.14 -14.32
CA ALA A 23 -15.17 5.91 -12.89
C ALA A 23 -14.83 4.43 -12.63
N THR A 24 -13.84 3.88 -13.32
CA THR A 24 -13.14 2.70 -12.81
C THR A 24 -12.22 3.17 -11.69
N THR A 25 -12.75 3.23 -10.47
CA THR A 25 -11.91 3.32 -9.29
C THR A 25 -11.00 2.10 -9.31
N ALA A 26 -9.69 2.30 -9.43
CA ALA A 26 -8.74 1.21 -9.24
C ALA A 26 -9.08 0.53 -7.90
N PRO A 27 -9.10 -0.81 -7.83
CA PRO A 27 -9.39 -1.48 -6.56
C PRO A 27 -8.41 -1.02 -5.50
N ALA A 28 -8.93 -0.76 -4.29
CA ALA A 28 -8.11 -0.39 -3.15
C ALA A 28 -7.02 -1.45 -2.95
N MET A 29 -5.79 -0.99 -2.79
CA MET A 29 -4.62 -1.86 -2.62
C MET A 29 -4.61 -2.41 -1.19
N ASP A 30 -4.32 -3.70 -0.98
CA ASP A 30 -4.10 -4.20 0.36
C ASP A 30 -2.77 -3.69 0.96
N ARG A 31 -2.60 -3.81 2.28
CA ARG A 31 -1.42 -3.29 3.00
C ARG A 31 -0.10 -3.88 2.50
N TRP A 32 -0.08 -5.15 2.10
CA TRP A 32 1.14 -5.81 1.66
C TRP A 32 1.53 -5.39 0.25
N ALA A 33 0.56 -5.28 -0.65
CA ALA A 33 0.77 -4.73 -1.99
C ALA A 33 1.23 -3.26 -1.92
N ALA A 34 0.59 -2.45 -1.07
CA ALA A 34 1.01 -1.05 -0.87
C ALA A 34 2.43 -0.95 -0.29
N LEU A 35 2.79 -1.84 0.66
CA LEU A 35 4.13 -1.88 1.25
C LEU A 35 5.20 -2.23 0.21
N SER A 36 4.98 -3.29 -0.56
CA SER A 36 5.87 -3.67 -1.65
C SER A 36 6.06 -2.55 -2.67
N MET A 37 4.98 -1.87 -3.04
CA MET A 37 5.03 -0.73 -3.95
C MET A 37 5.87 0.43 -3.40
N ILE A 38 5.70 0.79 -2.13
CA ILE A 38 6.47 1.89 -1.49
C ILE A 38 7.94 1.52 -1.31
N GLU A 39 8.23 0.27 -0.93
CA GLU A 39 9.60 -0.13 -0.61
C GLU A 39 10.47 -0.38 -1.86
N SER A 40 9.91 -0.96 -2.91
CA SER A 40 10.68 -1.36 -4.08
C SER A 40 10.01 -1.13 -5.44
N GLY A 41 8.76 -0.65 -5.49
CA GLY A 41 7.97 -0.64 -6.71
C GLY A 41 7.61 -2.04 -7.21
N ASP A 42 7.33 -2.98 -6.30
CA ASP A 42 7.03 -4.39 -6.57
C ASP A 42 8.20 -5.18 -7.21
N ASN A 43 9.43 -4.80 -6.93
CA ASN A 43 10.60 -5.47 -7.49
C ASN A 43 11.13 -6.55 -6.54
N ASP A 44 10.95 -7.82 -6.88
CA ASP A 44 11.46 -8.96 -6.11
C ASP A 44 12.99 -9.03 -6.00
N CYS A 45 13.69 -8.46 -6.98
CA CYS A 45 15.14 -8.43 -7.04
C CYS A 45 15.75 -7.16 -6.45
N ALA A 46 14.96 -6.32 -5.77
CA ALA A 46 15.44 -5.06 -5.25
C ALA A 46 16.50 -5.26 -4.16
N ILE A 47 17.58 -4.47 -4.26
CA ILE A 47 18.60 -4.33 -3.23
C ILE A 47 18.69 -2.86 -2.85
N GLY A 48 18.46 -2.56 -1.58
CA GLY A 48 18.53 -1.20 -1.05
C GLY A 48 19.95 -0.74 -0.76
N PRO A 49 20.14 0.56 -0.47
CA PRO A 49 21.46 1.16 -0.22
C PRO A 49 22.16 0.61 1.03
N GLY A 50 21.41 0.07 2.00
CA GLY A 50 21.93 -0.59 3.20
C GLY A 50 22.03 -2.11 3.06
N GLY A 51 21.82 -2.66 1.85
CA GLY A 51 21.81 -4.09 1.60
C GLY A 51 20.46 -4.77 1.84
N GLU A 52 19.40 -3.97 2.06
CA GLU A 52 18.04 -4.48 2.18
C GLU A 52 17.65 -5.30 0.95
N ILE A 53 16.95 -6.40 1.14
CA ILE A 53 16.62 -7.38 0.10
C ILE A 53 15.11 -7.58 -0.04
N SER A 54 14.71 -8.18 -1.14
CA SER A 54 13.32 -8.49 -1.53
C SER A 54 12.48 -7.25 -1.88
N ARG A 55 11.28 -7.50 -2.37
CA ARG A 55 10.29 -6.45 -2.64
C ARG A 55 9.89 -5.61 -1.42
N PHE A 56 10.07 -6.14 -0.20
CA PHE A 56 9.75 -5.45 1.04
C PHE A 56 10.94 -4.73 1.68
N GLN A 57 12.13 -4.74 1.06
CA GLN A 57 13.33 -4.10 1.56
C GLN A 57 13.66 -4.51 3.00
N ILE A 58 13.70 -5.83 3.22
CA ILE A 58 14.00 -6.44 4.52
C ILE A 58 15.50 -6.39 4.78
N ARG A 59 15.91 -5.96 5.95
CA ARG A 59 17.31 -5.95 6.35
C ARG A 59 17.86 -7.38 6.40
N PRO A 60 19.10 -7.61 5.91
CA PRO A 60 19.70 -8.94 5.88
C PRO A 60 19.71 -9.68 7.21
N GLU A 61 19.90 -8.95 8.32
CA GLU A 61 19.91 -9.53 9.68
C GLU A 61 18.53 -10.04 10.15
N LEU A 62 17.45 -9.60 9.51
CA LEU A 62 16.08 -10.08 9.78
C LEU A 62 15.66 -11.19 8.81
N TRP A 63 16.49 -11.50 7.82
CA TRP A 63 16.18 -12.51 6.83
C TRP A 63 16.56 -13.91 7.35
N PRO A 64 15.60 -14.84 7.53
CA PRO A 64 15.87 -16.13 8.16
C PRO A 64 16.53 -17.14 7.21
N GLY A 65 16.70 -16.82 5.93
CA GLY A 65 17.19 -17.71 4.88
C GLY A 65 16.14 -17.98 3.81
N GLY A 66 16.54 -18.68 2.74
CA GLY A 66 15.69 -18.96 1.58
C GLY A 66 15.79 -17.90 0.49
N ASP A 67 15.03 -18.11 -0.58
CA ASP A 67 15.04 -17.26 -1.77
C ASP A 67 14.30 -15.93 -1.53
N SER A 68 15.06 -14.86 -1.37
CA SER A 68 14.50 -13.51 -1.14
C SER A 68 13.81 -12.92 -2.38
N GLN A 69 13.99 -13.50 -3.55
CA GLN A 69 13.34 -13.10 -4.79
C GLN A 69 12.00 -13.82 -5.00
N ASN A 70 11.70 -14.83 -4.18
CA ASN A 70 10.39 -15.46 -4.19
C ASN A 70 9.36 -14.60 -3.46
N THR A 71 8.37 -14.13 -4.19
CA THR A 71 7.30 -13.24 -3.69
C THR A 71 6.59 -13.79 -2.45
N GLN A 72 6.26 -15.09 -2.43
CA GLN A 72 5.51 -15.71 -1.33
C GLN A 72 6.39 -15.88 -0.09
N ILE A 73 7.65 -16.25 -0.27
CA ILE A 73 8.62 -16.35 0.83
C ILE A 73 8.84 -14.95 1.43
N ALA A 74 9.07 -13.95 0.60
CA ALA A 74 9.26 -12.58 1.05
C ALA A 74 8.05 -12.05 1.82
N LEU A 75 6.82 -12.33 1.36
CA LEU A 75 5.59 -11.97 2.05
C LEU A 75 5.49 -12.67 3.42
N ALA A 76 5.75 -13.96 3.49
CA ALA A 76 5.73 -14.71 4.74
C ALA A 76 6.73 -14.14 5.76
N VAL A 77 7.94 -13.82 5.32
CA VAL A 77 8.97 -13.19 6.18
C VAL A 77 8.51 -11.81 6.66
N ALA A 78 7.97 -10.97 5.76
CA ALA A 78 7.44 -9.65 6.13
C ALA A 78 6.32 -9.75 7.17
N GLN A 79 5.41 -10.71 7.02
CA GLN A 79 4.34 -10.97 7.98
C GLN A 79 4.89 -11.41 9.35
N GLN A 80 5.88 -12.29 9.36
CA GLN A 80 6.54 -12.73 10.61
C GLN A 80 7.24 -11.57 11.34
N ILE A 81 7.85 -10.65 10.61
CA ILE A 81 8.48 -9.44 11.19
C ILE A 81 7.42 -8.51 11.79
N MET A 82 6.30 -8.34 11.11
CA MET A 82 5.25 -7.40 11.54
C MET A 82 4.39 -7.91 12.70
N LEU A 83 4.17 -9.20 12.79
CA LEU A 83 3.25 -9.78 13.79
C LEU A 83 3.58 -9.32 15.22
N PRO A 84 4.80 -9.48 15.76
CA PRO A 84 5.12 -9.04 17.13
C PRO A 84 5.01 -7.51 17.30
N ARG A 85 5.29 -6.72 16.27
CA ARG A 85 5.17 -5.25 16.31
C ARG A 85 3.72 -4.81 16.41
N ILE A 86 2.81 -5.45 15.66
CA ILE A 86 1.37 -5.20 15.73
C ILE A 86 0.81 -5.62 17.08
N GLU A 87 1.23 -6.77 17.62
CA GLU A 87 0.77 -7.24 18.92
C GLU A 87 1.24 -6.33 20.06
N GLU A 88 2.47 -5.85 20.01
CA GLU A 88 3.00 -4.88 20.96
C GLU A 88 2.21 -3.57 20.89
N PHE A 89 2.00 -3.03 19.69
CA PHE A 89 1.17 -1.84 19.48
C PHE A 89 -0.22 -2.03 20.08
N ARG A 90 -0.90 -3.15 19.75
CA ARG A 90 -2.24 -3.46 20.26
C ARG A 90 -2.28 -3.52 21.79
N ARG A 91 -1.23 -4.05 22.41
CA ARG A 91 -1.13 -4.13 23.87
C ARG A 91 -1.06 -2.76 24.52
N PHE A 92 -0.29 -1.83 23.96
CA PHE A 92 -0.12 -0.49 24.49
C PHE A 92 -1.29 0.45 24.15
N HIS A 93 -1.78 0.41 22.93
CA HIS A 93 -2.80 1.34 22.44
C HIS A 93 -4.24 0.81 22.53
N GLN A 94 -4.42 -0.47 22.91
CA GLN A 94 -5.73 -1.15 23.05
C GLN A 94 -6.59 -1.10 21.77
N ARG A 95 -5.94 -1.02 20.60
CA ARG A 95 -6.58 -1.01 19.27
C ARG A 95 -5.60 -1.50 18.21
N MET A 96 -6.09 -1.81 17.03
CA MET A 96 -5.25 -2.12 15.87
C MET A 96 -4.62 -0.85 15.28
N PRO A 97 -3.43 -0.95 14.68
CA PRO A 97 -2.81 0.17 13.99
C PRO A 97 -3.62 0.58 12.75
N THR A 98 -3.71 1.87 12.51
CA THR A 98 -4.18 2.47 11.25
C THR A 98 -3.20 2.11 10.11
N ASP A 99 -3.56 2.40 8.86
CA ASP A 99 -2.65 2.21 7.73
C ASP A 99 -1.37 3.04 7.88
N PHE A 100 -1.50 4.27 8.35
CA PHE A 100 -0.36 5.14 8.65
C PHE A 100 0.57 4.52 9.69
N GLU A 101 0.03 4.09 10.82
CA GLU A 101 0.79 3.47 11.92
C GLU A 101 1.38 2.12 11.50
N PHE A 102 0.69 1.35 10.67
CA PHE A 102 1.21 0.11 10.09
C PHE A 102 2.53 0.36 9.35
N TYR A 103 2.57 1.40 8.51
CA TYR A 103 3.80 1.75 7.82
C TYR A 103 4.90 2.22 8.78
N VAL A 104 4.57 3.01 9.79
CA VAL A 104 5.55 3.43 10.81
C VAL A 104 6.11 2.22 11.55
N LEU A 105 5.27 1.26 11.94
CA LEU A 105 5.70 0.00 12.57
C LEU A 105 6.62 -0.84 11.66
N TRP A 106 6.43 -0.77 10.36
CA TRP A 106 7.33 -1.40 9.41
C TRP A 106 8.70 -0.71 9.35
N ASN A 107 8.71 0.58 9.09
CA ASN A 107 9.89 1.36 8.75
C ASN A 107 10.72 1.77 10.00
N ALA A 108 10.04 2.23 11.05
CA ALA A 108 10.66 2.75 12.27
C ALA A 108 9.75 2.49 13.48
N PRO A 109 9.62 1.25 13.95
CA PRO A 109 8.66 0.86 14.99
C PRO A 109 8.81 1.66 16.29
N TRP A 110 10.03 2.08 16.63
CA TRP A 110 10.30 2.93 17.82
C TRP A 110 9.79 4.39 17.69
N GLN A 111 9.33 4.79 16.50
CA GLN A 111 8.80 6.14 16.22
C GLN A 111 7.27 6.16 16.10
N VAL A 112 6.58 5.08 16.44
CA VAL A 112 5.14 4.95 16.14
C VAL A 112 4.29 6.08 16.76
N ASP A 113 4.66 6.57 17.94
CA ASP A 113 3.97 7.67 18.61
C ASP A 113 4.45 9.07 18.16
N GLN A 114 5.66 9.14 17.64
CA GLN A 114 6.29 10.41 17.21
C GLN A 114 7.19 10.20 15.97
N PRO A 115 6.60 9.93 14.80
CA PRO A 115 7.39 9.70 13.59
C PRO A 115 8.09 10.98 13.13
N SER A 116 9.32 10.83 12.64
CA SER A 116 10.06 11.91 11.98
C SER A 116 9.33 12.38 10.72
N ALA A 117 9.68 13.58 10.22
CA ALA A 117 9.08 14.12 9.01
C ALA A 117 9.22 13.18 7.80
N ALA A 118 10.38 12.54 7.64
CA ALA A 118 10.64 11.61 6.56
C ALA A 118 9.77 10.33 6.66
N VAL A 119 9.63 9.76 7.86
CA VAL A 119 8.76 8.60 8.11
C VAL A 119 7.29 8.98 7.91
N THR A 120 6.87 10.15 8.38
CA THR A 120 5.52 10.68 8.21
C THR A 120 5.13 10.80 6.74
N GLU A 121 6.02 11.35 5.91
CA GLU A 121 5.77 11.51 4.48
C GLU A 121 5.59 10.16 3.78
N ARG A 122 6.44 9.19 4.07
CA ARG A 122 6.34 7.84 3.51
C ARG A 122 5.08 7.12 4.00
N ALA A 123 4.73 7.25 5.27
CA ALA A 123 3.51 6.67 5.83
C ALA A 123 2.22 7.25 5.22
N ARG A 124 2.21 8.55 4.90
CA ARG A 124 1.10 9.18 4.17
C ARG A 124 0.97 8.64 2.75
N ARG A 125 2.09 8.51 2.04
CA ARG A 125 2.10 7.93 0.69
C ARG A 125 1.57 6.50 0.69
N PHE A 126 1.99 5.69 1.66
CA PHE A 126 1.50 4.34 1.88
C PHE A 126 -0.02 4.31 2.11
N SER A 127 -0.53 5.12 3.05
CA SER A 127 -1.97 5.20 3.34
C SER A 127 -2.79 5.62 2.12
N ASN A 128 -2.27 6.53 1.31
CA ASN A 128 -2.93 7.00 0.09
C ASN A 128 -3.05 5.90 -0.99
N LEU A 129 -2.17 4.92 -1.02
CA LEU A 129 -2.29 3.77 -1.95
C LEU A 129 -3.42 2.84 -1.57
N ILE A 130 -3.72 2.71 -0.28
CA ILE A 130 -4.77 1.81 0.23
C ILE A 130 -6.15 2.45 0.08
N GLN A 131 -6.26 3.78 0.21
CA GLN A 131 -7.53 4.52 0.21
C GLN A 131 -8.03 4.90 -1.19
N ARG A 132 -7.33 4.55 -2.24
CA ARG A 132 -7.74 4.80 -3.63
C ARG A 132 -8.67 3.72 -4.10
#